data_b5a043779cc845a38fdfc081966f6478
#
_entry.id   b5a043779cc845a38fdfc081966f6478
#
_cell.length_a   1.000
_cell.length_b   1.000
_cell.length_c   1.000
_cell.angle_alpha   90.00
_cell.angle_beta   90.00
_cell.angle_gamma   90.00
#
_symmetry.space_group_name_H-M   'P 1'
#
loop_
_entity.id
_entity.type
_entity.pdbx_description
1 polymer ?
#
loop_
_entity_poly.entity_id
_entity_poly.type
_entity_poly.pdbx_seq_one_letter_code
_entity_poly.pdbx_strand_id
1 'polypeptide(L)'
;MSKKVVKAKQDLTNLSWSKISFGVGGSRLKSYSNTSKGKTYYKLSNYDPYYGIIGHECVNEIIVDRLLDILAVEHLSYQLIHADILVDDKVIDTYLCASLDFKQPNESKIALDSYYQSERLKKETPLDFCLRQGFSDYIYQMLVVDYLILNRDRHGANIEVLRNNKNNAIRLAPLFDHGLSLLFQCTNDEALKNVDVLEDKPVQCFVGSRSSYDNLKIIPTGKYPKLNSLKESDKDFLFEDLDEVLSTICQDKIWEMIYKRWKVYEDLCDKK
;
A
#
# COMPACT_ATOMS: atom_id res chain seq x y z
N MET A 1 -20.46 -4.59 -4.63
CA MET A 1 -19.12 -4.57 -3.99
C MET A 1 -19.27 -4.96 -2.53
N SER A 2 -18.37 -5.74 -1.96
CA SER A 2 -18.39 -6.04 -0.52
C SER A 2 -18.08 -4.77 0.27
N LYS A 3 -18.74 -4.56 1.41
CA LYS A 3 -18.48 -3.41 2.29
C LYS A 3 -17.01 -3.43 2.75
N LYS A 4 -16.24 -2.39 2.44
CA LYS A 4 -14.81 -2.34 2.78
C LYS A 4 -14.55 -2.00 4.26
N VAL A 5 -15.51 -1.34 4.94
CA VAL A 5 -15.45 -1.05 6.38
C VAL A 5 -16.49 -1.88 7.12
N VAL A 6 -16.05 -2.69 8.07
CA VAL A 6 -16.88 -3.55 8.92
C VAL A 6 -16.91 -2.94 10.32
N LYS A 7 -17.94 -2.12 10.60
CA LYS A 7 -18.13 -1.41 11.89
C LYS A 7 -18.61 -2.33 13.00
N ALA A 8 -19.28 -3.45 12.68
CA ALA A 8 -19.69 -4.43 13.66
C ALA A 8 -18.45 -5.07 14.28
N LYS A 9 -18.28 -4.87 15.60
CA LYS A 9 -17.11 -5.34 16.32
C LYS A 9 -17.04 -6.88 16.30
N GLN A 10 -15.87 -7.40 16.00
CA GLN A 10 -15.54 -8.82 15.97
C GLN A 10 -14.64 -9.19 17.15
N ASP A 11 -14.81 -10.39 17.67
CA ASP A 11 -13.87 -10.95 18.66
C ASP A 11 -12.76 -11.71 17.91
N LEU A 12 -11.56 -11.13 17.90
CA LEU A 12 -10.34 -11.69 17.33
C LEU A 12 -9.26 -11.87 18.42
N THR A 13 -9.65 -11.98 19.70
CA THR A 13 -8.73 -12.17 20.84
C THR A 13 -8.00 -13.52 20.78
N ASN A 14 -8.50 -14.46 20.02
CA ASN A 14 -7.90 -15.78 19.79
C ASN A 14 -6.75 -15.76 18.77
N LEU A 15 -6.51 -14.65 18.09
CA LEU A 15 -5.41 -14.54 17.11
C LEU A 15 -4.08 -14.27 17.82
N SER A 16 -3.03 -14.95 17.36
CA SER A 16 -1.66 -14.70 17.82
C SER A 16 -1.00 -13.62 16.96
N TRP A 17 -0.43 -12.60 17.61
CA TRP A 17 0.19 -11.46 16.96
C TRP A 17 1.72 -11.57 16.97
N SER A 18 2.37 -11.27 15.84
CA SER A 18 3.82 -11.32 15.70
C SER A 18 4.32 -10.17 14.82
N LYS A 19 5.50 -9.63 15.14
CA LYS A 19 6.25 -8.70 14.27
C LYS A 19 7.01 -9.44 13.16
N ILE A 20 7.18 -10.75 13.29
CA ILE A 20 7.86 -11.59 12.31
C ILE A 20 6.80 -12.24 11.42
N SER A 21 6.70 -11.81 10.17
CA SER A 21 5.98 -12.57 9.16
C SER A 21 6.97 -13.49 8.44
N PHE A 22 6.57 -14.72 8.16
CA PHE A 22 7.34 -15.77 7.50
C PHE A 22 8.43 -15.23 6.54
N GLY A 23 9.66 -15.07 7.05
CA GLY A 23 10.86 -14.73 6.27
C GLY A 23 11.14 -13.24 6.04
N VAL A 24 10.23 -12.32 6.36
CA VAL A 24 10.46 -10.86 6.21
C VAL A 24 10.14 -10.17 7.53
N GLY A 25 11.14 -9.55 8.15
CA GLY A 25 10.97 -8.73 9.34
C GLY A 25 10.10 -7.50 9.00
N GLY A 26 9.03 -7.28 9.76
CA GLY A 26 8.18 -6.10 9.67
C GLY A 26 8.10 -5.42 11.02
N SER A 27 7.99 -4.08 11.04
CA SER A 27 7.88 -3.30 12.28
C SER A 27 6.51 -3.44 12.96
N ARG A 28 5.48 -3.95 12.24
CA ARG A 28 4.09 -3.99 12.70
C ARG A 28 3.63 -5.38 13.08
N LEU A 29 2.71 -5.42 14.03
CA LEU A 29 2.04 -6.65 14.43
C LEU A 29 1.15 -7.17 13.30
N LYS A 30 1.30 -8.46 13.00
CA LYS A 30 0.55 -9.18 11.97
C LYS A 30 0.02 -10.49 12.56
N SER A 31 -1.12 -10.91 12.04
CA SER A 31 -1.73 -12.21 12.37
C SER A 31 -2.35 -12.82 11.12
N TYR A 32 -2.83 -14.03 11.21
CA TYR A 32 -3.61 -14.67 10.14
C TYR A 32 -4.60 -15.68 10.71
N SER A 33 -5.66 -15.92 9.94
CA SER A 33 -6.58 -17.04 10.16
C SER A 33 -6.80 -17.80 8.85
N ASN A 34 -7.15 -19.08 8.95
CA ASN A 34 -7.62 -19.87 7.83
C ASN A 34 -9.16 -19.87 7.84
N THR A 35 -9.76 -19.37 6.79
CA THR A 35 -11.20 -19.31 6.61
C THR A 35 -11.63 -20.19 5.43
N SER A 36 -12.93 -20.40 5.26
CA SER A 36 -13.48 -21.08 4.07
C SER A 36 -13.14 -20.39 2.74
N LYS A 37 -12.79 -19.09 2.79
CA LYS A 37 -12.37 -18.29 1.63
C LYS A 37 -10.85 -18.34 1.39
N GLY A 38 -10.10 -19.03 2.25
CA GLY A 38 -8.65 -19.08 2.20
C GLY A 38 -7.97 -18.47 3.41
N LYS A 39 -6.67 -18.24 3.31
CA LYS A 39 -5.87 -17.59 4.35
C LYS A 39 -6.13 -16.09 4.34
N THR A 40 -6.59 -15.55 5.47
CA THR A 40 -6.80 -14.12 5.69
C THR A 40 -5.66 -13.59 6.56
N TYR A 41 -4.99 -12.56 6.11
CA TYR A 41 -3.98 -11.84 6.89
C TYR A 41 -4.59 -10.61 7.54
N TYR A 42 -4.15 -10.33 8.77
CA TYR A 42 -4.51 -9.15 9.54
C TYR A 42 -3.25 -8.34 9.84
N LYS A 43 -3.34 -7.04 9.70
CA LYS A 43 -2.28 -6.10 10.09
C LYS A 43 -2.85 -5.13 11.12
N LEU A 44 -2.03 -4.77 12.10
CA LEU A 44 -2.31 -3.72 13.05
C LEU A 44 -1.57 -2.44 12.62
N SER A 45 -2.18 -1.28 12.81
CA SER A 45 -1.47 -0.01 12.72
C SER A 45 -0.36 0.07 13.77
N ASN A 46 0.51 1.05 13.68
CA ASN A 46 1.62 1.18 14.59
C ASN A 46 1.15 1.16 16.06
N TYR A 47 1.67 0.22 16.82
CA TYR A 47 1.29 -0.03 18.20
C TYR A 47 2.47 0.18 19.14
N ASP A 48 2.25 1.00 20.16
CA ASP A 48 3.15 1.19 21.28
C ASP A 48 2.53 0.59 22.54
N PRO A 49 3.26 -0.24 23.32
CA PRO A 49 2.71 -0.86 24.56
C PRO A 49 2.22 0.14 25.61
N TYR A 50 2.73 1.38 25.55
CA TYR A 50 2.41 2.45 26.50
C TYR A 50 1.27 3.36 26.01
N TYR A 51 1.33 3.76 24.74
CA TYR A 51 0.40 4.72 24.12
C TYR A 51 -0.73 4.06 23.31
N GLY A 52 -0.67 2.73 23.11
CA GLY A 52 -1.64 2.02 22.28
C GLY A 52 -1.40 2.21 20.79
N ILE A 53 -2.46 2.35 20.01
CA ILE A 53 -2.38 2.58 18.57
C ILE A 53 -1.99 4.04 18.32
N ILE A 54 -0.85 4.25 17.65
CA ILE A 54 -0.25 5.57 17.39
C ILE A 54 -0.18 5.94 15.91
N GLY A 55 -0.80 5.16 15.03
CA GLY A 55 -0.80 5.40 13.59
C GLY A 55 -2.14 5.03 12.96
N HIS A 56 -2.32 5.43 11.71
CA HIS A 56 -3.53 5.11 10.93
C HIS A 56 -3.22 4.35 9.64
N GLU A 57 -2.16 3.55 9.65
CA GLU A 57 -1.70 2.81 8.48
C GLU A 57 -2.75 1.83 7.94
N CYS A 58 -3.55 1.20 8.80
CA CYS A 58 -4.65 0.34 8.37
C CYS A 58 -5.73 1.12 7.61
N VAL A 59 -5.97 2.37 8.00
CA VAL A 59 -6.91 3.27 7.31
C VAL A 59 -6.34 3.71 5.97
N ASN A 60 -5.03 3.99 5.90
CA ASN A 60 -4.36 4.33 4.65
C ASN A 60 -4.48 3.22 3.60
N GLU A 61 -4.35 1.93 4.02
CA GLU A 61 -4.55 0.79 3.10
C GLU A 61 -5.95 0.83 2.46
N ILE A 62 -7.00 1.21 3.20
CA ILE A 62 -8.37 1.30 2.69
C ILE A 62 -8.56 2.49 1.75
N ILE A 63 -7.99 3.65 2.10
CA ILE A 63 -8.06 4.84 1.24
C ILE A 63 -7.36 4.55 -0.09
N VAL A 64 -6.16 3.95 -0.03
CA VAL A 64 -5.41 3.59 -1.24
C VAL A 64 -6.12 2.50 -2.05
N ASP A 65 -6.66 1.48 -1.40
CA ASP A 65 -7.44 0.42 -2.06
C ASP A 65 -8.63 1.01 -2.86
N ARG A 66 -9.37 1.97 -2.30
CA ARG A 66 -10.45 2.68 -3.00
C ARG A 66 -9.95 3.58 -4.12
N LEU A 67 -8.84 4.27 -3.90
CA LEU A 67 -8.20 5.08 -4.95
C LEU A 67 -7.81 4.20 -6.14
N LEU A 68 -7.24 3.04 -5.90
CA LEU A 68 -6.82 2.12 -6.95
C LEU A 68 -8.01 1.47 -7.67
N ASP A 69 -9.14 1.24 -6.98
CA ASP A 69 -10.42 0.88 -7.62
C ASP A 69 -10.88 1.98 -8.60
N ILE A 70 -10.85 3.26 -8.19
CA ILE A 70 -11.21 4.41 -9.05
C ILE A 70 -10.30 4.46 -10.28
N LEU A 71 -9.00 4.34 -10.08
CA LEU A 71 -7.97 4.44 -11.12
C LEU A 71 -7.88 3.20 -12.01
N ALA A 72 -8.62 2.13 -11.70
CA ALA A 72 -8.58 0.82 -12.36
C ALA A 72 -7.17 0.17 -12.35
N VAL A 73 -6.47 0.27 -11.23
CA VAL A 73 -5.15 -0.34 -10.99
C VAL A 73 -5.31 -1.68 -10.28
N GLU A 74 -4.63 -2.72 -10.77
CA GLU A 74 -4.62 -4.03 -10.09
C GLU A 74 -3.89 -3.94 -8.74
N HIS A 75 -4.58 -4.27 -7.65
CA HIS A 75 -4.05 -4.19 -6.31
C HIS A 75 -4.66 -5.25 -5.39
N LEU A 76 -4.03 -5.48 -4.25
CA LEU A 76 -4.57 -6.32 -3.19
C LEU A 76 -5.75 -5.59 -2.53
N SER A 77 -6.91 -6.24 -2.53
CA SER A 77 -8.08 -5.65 -1.86
C SER A 77 -8.04 -5.87 -0.36
N TYR A 78 -8.45 -4.84 0.37
CA TYR A 78 -8.45 -4.79 1.83
C TYR A 78 -9.84 -4.57 2.41
N GLN A 79 -10.00 -4.97 3.67
CA GLN A 79 -11.13 -4.60 4.53
C GLN A 79 -10.60 -3.98 5.82
N LEU A 80 -11.26 -2.94 6.31
CA LEU A 80 -11.05 -2.38 7.64
C LEU A 80 -12.06 -3.02 8.59
N ILE A 81 -11.59 -3.71 9.60
CA ILE A 81 -12.42 -4.50 10.53
C ILE A 81 -12.28 -3.93 11.93
N HIS A 82 -13.40 -3.54 12.54
CA HIS A 82 -13.45 -3.21 13.96
C HIS A 82 -13.40 -4.49 14.79
N ALA A 83 -12.46 -4.60 15.74
CA ALA A 83 -12.27 -5.83 16.50
C ALA A 83 -11.67 -5.60 17.89
N ASP A 84 -11.98 -6.52 18.79
CA ASP A 84 -11.21 -6.75 20.01
C ASP A 84 -10.10 -7.77 19.72
N ILE A 85 -8.85 -7.41 20.05
CA ILE A 85 -7.66 -8.26 19.90
C ILE A 85 -6.91 -8.37 21.21
N LEU A 86 -6.14 -9.45 21.39
CA LEU A 86 -5.28 -9.64 22.56
C LEU A 86 -3.82 -9.41 22.18
N VAL A 87 -3.20 -8.37 22.76
CA VAL A 87 -1.77 -8.06 22.57
C VAL A 87 -1.16 -7.77 23.95
N ASP A 88 -0.05 -8.42 24.29
CA ASP A 88 0.65 -8.26 25.58
C ASP A 88 -0.30 -8.38 26.78
N ASP A 89 -1.16 -9.40 26.79
CA ASP A 89 -2.18 -9.70 27.81
C ASP A 89 -3.23 -8.59 28.02
N LYS A 90 -3.35 -7.65 27.07
CA LYS A 90 -4.36 -6.59 27.07
C LYS A 90 -5.32 -6.76 25.90
N VAL A 91 -6.62 -6.65 26.18
CA VAL A 91 -7.63 -6.56 25.12
C VAL A 91 -7.64 -5.13 24.60
N ILE A 92 -7.48 -5.00 23.30
CA ILE A 92 -7.43 -3.71 22.58
C ILE A 92 -8.61 -3.67 21.60
N ASP A 93 -9.44 -2.65 21.76
CA ASP A 93 -10.49 -2.28 20.82
C ASP A 93 -9.87 -1.42 19.71
N THR A 94 -9.89 -1.91 18.48
CA THR A 94 -9.19 -1.24 17.37
C THR A 94 -9.75 -1.62 16.00
N TYR A 95 -9.29 -0.89 14.98
CA TYR A 95 -9.50 -1.25 13.57
C TYR A 95 -8.26 -1.95 13.00
N LEU A 96 -8.49 -3.04 12.29
CA LEU A 96 -7.49 -3.87 11.63
C LEU A 96 -7.65 -3.80 10.11
N CYS A 97 -6.54 -3.85 9.40
CA CYS A 97 -6.54 -4.08 7.96
C CYS A 97 -6.49 -5.59 7.68
N ALA A 98 -7.45 -6.12 6.95
CA ALA A 98 -7.54 -7.52 6.56
C ALA A 98 -7.48 -7.71 5.05
N SER A 99 -6.76 -8.74 4.58
CA SER A 99 -6.67 -9.10 3.17
C SER A 99 -6.60 -10.62 2.99
N LEU A 100 -7.08 -11.11 1.85
CA LEU A 100 -6.88 -12.50 1.46
C LEU A 100 -5.47 -12.70 0.87
N ASP A 101 -4.96 -13.92 0.95
CA ASP A 101 -3.73 -14.28 0.25
C ASP A 101 -3.96 -14.20 -1.27
N PHE A 102 -3.14 -13.42 -1.98
CA PHE A 102 -3.19 -13.29 -3.43
C PHE A 102 -2.49 -14.43 -4.18
N LYS A 103 -1.79 -15.29 -3.44
CA LYS A 103 -1.07 -16.44 -3.99
C LYS A 103 -2.05 -17.47 -4.52
N GLN A 104 -1.87 -17.88 -5.78
CA GLN A 104 -2.63 -18.97 -6.39
C GLN A 104 -2.05 -20.35 -6.00
N PRO A 105 -2.82 -21.43 -6.15
CA PRO A 105 -2.30 -22.77 -5.96
C PRO A 105 -1.05 -23.02 -6.82
N ASN A 106 -0.04 -23.68 -6.22
CA ASN A 106 1.27 -23.96 -6.81
C ASN A 106 2.16 -22.75 -7.07
N GLU A 107 1.84 -21.57 -6.55
CA GLU A 107 2.73 -20.42 -6.57
C GLU A 107 3.58 -20.35 -5.30
N SER A 108 4.82 -19.92 -5.47
CA SER A 108 5.71 -19.47 -4.38
C SER A 108 5.96 -17.99 -4.51
N LYS A 109 6.12 -17.32 -3.36
CA LYS A 109 6.41 -15.89 -3.25
C LYS A 109 7.91 -15.69 -3.12
N ILE A 110 8.46 -14.75 -3.87
CA ILE A 110 9.86 -14.34 -3.82
C ILE A 110 9.87 -12.82 -3.81
N ALA A 111 10.51 -12.21 -2.80
CA ALA A 111 10.70 -10.77 -2.78
C ALA A 111 11.52 -10.32 -4.00
N LEU A 112 11.14 -9.20 -4.64
CA LEU A 112 11.77 -8.75 -5.88
C LEU A 112 13.27 -8.44 -5.69
N ASP A 113 13.69 -7.96 -4.53
CA ASP A 113 15.12 -7.76 -4.22
C ASP A 113 15.89 -9.09 -4.20
N SER A 114 15.32 -10.13 -3.62
CA SER A 114 15.92 -11.47 -3.60
C SER A 114 15.97 -12.07 -5.01
N TYR A 115 14.89 -11.89 -5.78
CA TYR A 115 14.84 -12.34 -7.17
C TYR A 115 15.87 -11.58 -8.03
N TYR A 116 15.97 -10.27 -7.84
CA TYR A 116 17.02 -9.46 -8.48
C TYR A 116 18.43 -9.96 -8.14
N GLN A 117 18.72 -10.23 -6.87
CA GLN A 117 20.06 -10.71 -6.49
C GLN A 117 20.42 -12.05 -7.12
N SER A 118 19.45 -12.94 -7.35
CA SER A 118 19.69 -14.26 -7.96
C SER A 118 19.83 -14.21 -9.49
N GLU A 119 19.16 -13.28 -10.17
CA GLU A 119 18.97 -13.32 -11.63
C GLU A 119 19.61 -12.13 -12.37
N ARG A 120 20.14 -11.14 -11.65
CA ARG A 120 20.72 -9.93 -12.26
C ARG A 120 22.00 -10.23 -13.06
N LEU A 121 22.18 -9.50 -14.14
CA LEU A 121 23.43 -9.45 -14.88
C LEU A 121 24.48 -8.59 -14.15
N LYS A 122 25.75 -8.73 -14.56
CA LYS A 122 26.83 -7.93 -13.97
C LYS A 122 26.60 -6.43 -14.20
N LYS A 123 26.59 -5.65 -13.11
CA LYS A 123 26.35 -4.19 -13.10
C LYS A 123 24.94 -3.75 -13.53
N GLU A 124 23.99 -4.66 -13.65
CA GLU A 124 22.61 -4.32 -13.98
C GLU A 124 21.95 -3.62 -12.79
N THR A 125 21.27 -2.49 -13.07
CA THR A 125 20.49 -1.79 -12.03
C THR A 125 19.16 -2.50 -11.77
N PRO A 126 18.50 -2.27 -10.61
CA PRO A 126 17.16 -2.82 -10.36
C PRO A 126 16.14 -2.43 -11.43
N LEU A 127 16.19 -1.20 -11.96
CA LEU A 127 15.30 -0.76 -13.01
C LEU A 127 15.55 -1.53 -14.32
N ASP A 128 16.82 -1.58 -14.79
CA ASP A 128 17.18 -2.29 -16.02
C ASP A 128 16.77 -3.77 -15.95
N PHE A 129 16.97 -4.39 -14.77
CA PHE A 129 16.53 -5.75 -14.50
C PHE A 129 15.03 -5.91 -14.69
N CYS A 130 14.21 -5.04 -14.06
CA CYS A 130 12.75 -5.09 -14.19
C CYS A 130 12.30 -4.90 -15.64
N LEU A 131 12.93 -3.98 -16.39
CA LEU A 131 12.62 -3.76 -17.80
C LEU A 131 12.99 -4.98 -18.65
N ARG A 132 14.16 -5.59 -18.42
CA ARG A 132 14.59 -6.82 -19.11
C ARG A 132 13.68 -8.01 -18.80
N GLN A 133 13.13 -8.09 -17.59
CA GLN A 133 12.15 -9.13 -17.20
C GLN A 133 10.75 -8.90 -17.81
N GLY A 134 10.52 -7.79 -18.50
CA GLY A 134 9.22 -7.45 -19.10
C GLY A 134 8.23 -6.86 -18.08
N PHE A 135 8.70 -6.34 -16.94
CA PHE A 135 7.86 -5.78 -15.88
C PHE A 135 7.60 -4.27 -16.04
N SER A 136 7.91 -3.68 -17.21
CA SER A 136 7.84 -2.22 -17.45
C SER A 136 6.48 -1.62 -17.04
N ASP A 137 5.37 -2.22 -17.48
CA ASP A 137 4.03 -1.67 -17.28
C ASP A 137 3.68 -1.65 -15.79
N TYR A 138 3.99 -2.73 -15.07
CA TYR A 138 3.81 -2.80 -13.63
C TYR A 138 4.66 -1.76 -12.89
N ILE A 139 5.95 -1.64 -13.24
CA ILE A 139 6.88 -0.70 -12.59
C ILE A 139 6.44 0.74 -12.83
N TYR A 140 6.05 1.09 -14.05
CA TYR A 140 5.58 2.45 -14.34
C TYR A 140 4.27 2.77 -13.60
N GLN A 141 3.34 1.81 -13.55
CA GLN A 141 2.10 1.97 -12.78
C GLN A 141 2.39 2.13 -11.28
N MET A 142 3.28 1.32 -10.71
CA MET A 142 3.72 1.42 -9.33
C MET A 142 4.33 2.78 -9.01
N LEU A 143 5.22 3.30 -9.87
CA LEU A 143 5.84 4.62 -9.67
C LEU A 143 4.82 5.76 -9.67
N VAL A 144 3.81 5.70 -10.55
CA VAL A 144 2.71 6.66 -10.56
C VAL A 144 1.90 6.58 -9.27
N VAL A 145 1.48 5.38 -8.88
CA VAL A 145 0.72 5.16 -7.64
C VAL A 145 1.50 5.67 -6.44
N ASP A 146 2.77 5.27 -6.29
CA ASP A 146 3.62 5.67 -5.16
C ASP A 146 3.84 7.19 -5.12
N TYR A 147 3.87 7.86 -6.27
CA TYR A 147 3.89 9.32 -6.32
C TYR A 147 2.56 9.92 -5.83
N LEU A 148 1.42 9.44 -6.32
CA LEU A 148 0.09 9.97 -5.98
C LEU A 148 -0.17 9.91 -4.48
N ILE A 149 0.18 8.79 -3.84
CA ILE A 149 -0.06 8.55 -2.42
C ILE A 149 1.14 8.91 -1.52
N LEU A 150 2.25 9.39 -2.09
CA LEU A 150 3.51 9.63 -1.37
C LEU A 150 3.93 8.40 -0.56
N ASN A 151 3.98 7.23 -1.19
CA ASN A 151 4.41 6.02 -0.52
C ASN A 151 5.89 6.12 -0.09
N ARG A 152 6.15 5.94 1.20
CA ARG A 152 7.48 6.12 1.79
C ARG A 152 8.31 4.84 1.84
N ASP A 153 7.73 3.68 1.49
CA ASP A 153 8.31 2.37 1.80
C ASP A 153 8.19 1.35 0.64
N ARG A 154 8.52 1.75 -0.58
CA ARG A 154 8.54 0.85 -1.73
C ARG A 154 9.91 0.19 -1.90
N HIS A 155 10.38 -0.53 -0.87
CA HIS A 155 11.57 -1.37 -0.98
C HIS A 155 11.26 -2.70 -1.70
N GLY A 156 12.31 -3.44 -2.12
CA GLY A 156 12.14 -4.64 -2.94
C GLY A 156 11.33 -5.78 -2.30
N ALA A 157 11.27 -5.84 -0.96
CA ALA A 157 10.42 -6.82 -0.28
C ALA A 157 8.92 -6.45 -0.29
N ASN A 158 8.55 -5.19 -0.62
CA ASN A 158 7.16 -4.76 -0.84
C ASN A 158 6.73 -4.87 -2.31
N ILE A 159 7.49 -5.63 -3.10
CA ILE A 159 7.17 -6.06 -4.46
C ILE A 159 7.43 -7.57 -4.52
N GLU A 160 6.40 -8.36 -4.74
CA GLU A 160 6.56 -9.82 -4.77
C GLU A 160 6.47 -10.38 -6.19
N VAL A 161 7.38 -11.30 -6.49
CA VAL A 161 7.38 -12.15 -7.67
C VAL A 161 6.70 -13.47 -7.30
N LEU A 162 5.74 -13.87 -8.09
CA LEU A 162 5.01 -15.13 -7.95
C LEU A 162 5.48 -16.11 -9.02
N ARG A 163 6.09 -17.20 -8.59
CA ARG A 163 6.58 -18.26 -9.48
C ARG A 163 5.68 -19.49 -9.37
N ASN A 164 5.14 -19.92 -10.50
CA ASN A 164 4.38 -21.17 -10.56
C ASN A 164 5.35 -22.37 -10.59
N ASN A 165 5.25 -23.22 -9.57
CA ASN A 165 6.17 -24.36 -9.38
C ASN A 165 5.98 -25.50 -10.39
N LYS A 166 4.91 -25.48 -11.21
CA LYS A 166 4.64 -26.51 -12.23
C LYS A 166 5.24 -26.18 -13.59
N ASN A 167 5.14 -24.89 -13.99
CA ASN A 167 5.54 -24.45 -15.33
C ASN A 167 6.60 -23.35 -15.34
N ASN A 168 7.08 -22.96 -14.15
CA ASN A 168 8.04 -21.86 -13.94
C ASN A 168 7.56 -20.49 -14.44
N ALA A 169 6.28 -20.33 -14.77
CA ALA A 169 5.75 -19.02 -15.14
C ALA A 169 5.91 -18.03 -13.98
N ILE A 170 6.24 -16.78 -14.33
CA ILE A 170 6.50 -15.71 -13.39
C ILE A 170 5.50 -14.58 -13.65
N ARG A 171 4.94 -14.02 -12.57
CA ARG A 171 4.16 -12.78 -12.58
C ARG A 171 4.48 -11.95 -11.36
N LEU A 172 4.18 -10.67 -11.40
CA LEU A 172 4.22 -9.85 -10.20
C LEU A 172 2.91 -9.98 -9.42
N ALA A 173 3.00 -9.83 -8.10
CA ALA A 173 1.84 -9.73 -7.24
C ALA A 173 1.07 -8.42 -7.53
N PRO A 174 -0.25 -8.36 -7.25
CA PRO A 174 -0.95 -7.08 -7.23
C PRO A 174 -0.22 -6.07 -6.35
N LEU A 175 -0.38 -4.75 -6.57
CA LEU A 175 0.19 -3.73 -5.66
C LEU A 175 -0.37 -3.90 -4.24
N PHE A 176 0.49 -3.81 -3.24
CA PHE A 176 0.13 -3.99 -1.84
C PHE A 176 1.05 -3.19 -0.91
N ASP A 177 0.74 -3.19 0.38
CA ASP A 177 1.50 -2.58 1.48
C ASP A 177 1.70 -1.06 1.30
N HIS A 178 0.57 -0.33 1.32
CA HIS A 178 0.52 1.13 1.16
C HIS A 178 0.34 1.87 2.50
N GLY A 179 0.39 1.19 3.63
CA GLY A 179 0.13 1.79 4.93
C GLY A 179 1.06 2.97 5.27
N LEU A 180 2.35 2.93 4.85
CA LEU A 180 3.30 4.04 5.03
C LEU A 180 3.21 5.08 3.90
N SER A 181 2.01 5.48 3.56
CA SER A 181 1.69 6.48 2.54
C SER A 181 0.85 7.62 3.09
N LEU A 182 0.43 8.51 2.23
CA LEU A 182 -0.41 9.65 2.55
C LEU A 182 0.24 10.51 3.66
N LEU A 183 -0.52 10.85 4.68
CA LEU A 183 -0.08 11.68 5.79
C LEU A 183 0.14 10.85 7.08
N PHE A 184 0.62 9.60 6.97
CA PHE A 184 0.72 8.64 8.08
C PHE A 184 1.47 9.17 9.31
N GLN A 185 2.34 10.16 9.16
CA GLN A 185 3.10 10.77 10.26
C GLN A 185 2.33 11.89 10.98
N CYS A 186 1.20 12.35 10.41
CA CYS A 186 0.41 13.44 10.96
C CYS A 186 -0.74 12.86 11.80
N THR A 187 -0.50 12.69 13.08
CA THR A 187 -1.45 12.05 14.01
C THR A 187 -2.39 13.03 14.71
N ASN A 188 -2.29 14.33 14.42
CA ASN A 188 -3.17 15.35 14.97
C ASN A 188 -3.47 16.46 13.95
N ASP A 189 -4.61 17.11 14.11
CA ASP A 189 -5.13 18.11 13.17
C ASP A 189 -4.27 19.38 13.10
N GLU A 190 -3.56 19.75 14.17
CA GLU A 190 -2.68 20.93 14.18
C GLU A 190 -1.46 20.72 13.26
N ALA A 191 -0.87 19.52 13.29
CA ALA A 191 0.23 19.19 12.39
C ALA A 191 -0.18 19.21 10.90
N LEU A 192 -1.45 18.88 10.61
CA LEU A 192 -1.98 18.88 9.25
C LEU A 192 -2.12 20.27 8.62
N LYS A 193 -2.36 21.32 9.41
CA LYS A 193 -2.61 22.68 8.89
C LYS A 193 -1.46 23.21 8.06
N ASN A 194 -0.22 22.89 8.43
CA ASN A 194 0.99 23.42 7.81
C ASN A 194 1.65 22.45 6.83
N VAL A 195 1.02 21.30 6.51
CA VAL A 195 1.57 20.34 5.56
C VAL A 195 1.51 20.90 4.15
N ASP A 196 2.67 21.00 3.49
CA ASP A 196 2.74 21.14 2.03
C ASP A 196 2.53 19.76 1.39
N VAL A 197 1.37 19.58 0.78
CA VAL A 197 0.96 18.30 0.18
C VAL A 197 1.72 17.94 -1.09
N LEU A 198 2.43 18.91 -1.69
CA LEU A 198 3.30 18.69 -2.86
C LEU A 198 4.77 18.51 -2.48
N GLU A 199 5.13 18.70 -1.20
CA GLU A 199 6.50 18.48 -0.74
C GLU A 199 7.00 17.09 -1.14
N ASP A 200 8.17 17.04 -1.75
CA ASP A 200 8.82 15.78 -2.15
C ASP A 200 9.64 15.21 -0.99
N LYS A 201 8.94 14.59 -0.05
CA LYS A 201 9.58 13.96 1.12
C LYS A 201 10.40 12.74 0.71
N PRO A 202 11.50 12.45 1.41
CA PRO A 202 12.33 11.27 1.13
C PRO A 202 11.53 9.97 1.17
N VAL A 203 11.66 9.16 0.14
CA VAL A 203 11.01 7.84 0.00
C VAL A 203 12.05 6.73 -0.15
N GLN A 204 11.67 5.49 0.11
CA GLN A 204 12.37 4.31 -0.37
C GLN A 204 11.74 3.90 -1.70
N CYS A 205 12.57 3.63 -2.72
CA CYS A 205 12.11 3.10 -3.99
C CYS A 205 13.14 2.11 -4.52
N PHE A 206 12.77 0.85 -4.69
CA PHE A 206 13.67 -0.21 -5.12
C PHE A 206 14.31 0.05 -6.49
N VAL A 207 13.55 0.60 -7.42
CA VAL A 207 13.98 0.84 -8.80
C VAL A 207 14.43 2.28 -9.06
N GLY A 208 14.33 3.17 -8.08
CA GLY A 208 14.54 4.60 -8.27
C GLY A 208 15.38 5.26 -7.19
N SER A 209 15.10 6.53 -6.96
CA SER A 209 15.77 7.42 -6.01
C SER A 209 14.94 7.66 -4.74
N ARG A 210 15.44 8.53 -3.88
CA ARG A 210 14.72 8.98 -2.68
C ARG A 210 13.69 10.09 -2.93
N SER A 211 13.52 10.54 -4.17
CA SER A 211 12.56 11.55 -4.60
C SER A 211 11.40 10.87 -5.33
N SER A 212 10.19 11.01 -4.82
CA SER A 212 8.99 10.45 -5.49
C SER A 212 8.72 11.12 -6.83
N TYR A 213 9.02 12.41 -6.94
CA TYR A 213 8.85 13.17 -8.17
C TYR A 213 9.89 12.81 -9.22
N ASP A 214 11.17 12.58 -8.84
CA ASP A 214 12.19 12.12 -9.78
C ASP A 214 11.92 10.67 -10.22
N ASN A 215 11.37 9.85 -9.34
CA ASN A 215 10.95 8.49 -9.71
C ASN A 215 9.84 8.51 -10.77
N LEU A 216 8.91 9.46 -10.69
CA LEU A 216 7.88 9.64 -11.73
C LEU A 216 8.50 10.00 -13.09
N LYS A 217 9.60 10.77 -13.13
CA LYS A 217 10.32 11.14 -14.34
C LYS A 217 11.15 10.01 -14.98
N ILE A 218 11.35 8.89 -14.27
CA ILE A 218 11.97 7.68 -14.86
C ILE A 218 11.12 7.13 -16.00
N ILE A 219 9.81 7.35 -15.95
CA ILE A 219 8.86 6.87 -16.97
C ILE A 219 9.11 7.65 -18.27
N PRO A 220 9.45 6.97 -19.37
CA PRO A 220 9.68 7.65 -20.65
C PRO A 220 8.42 8.38 -21.15
N THR A 221 8.61 9.51 -21.81
CA THR A 221 7.52 10.24 -22.46
C THR A 221 6.72 9.30 -23.39
N GLY A 222 5.40 9.34 -23.28
CA GLY A 222 4.50 8.45 -24.02
C GLY A 222 4.35 7.03 -23.44
N LYS A 223 5.01 6.72 -22.30
CA LYS A 223 4.89 5.44 -21.57
C LYS A 223 4.18 5.56 -20.22
N TYR A 224 3.65 6.74 -19.91
CA TYR A 224 2.83 6.89 -18.72
C TYR A 224 1.61 5.96 -18.77
N PRO A 225 1.31 5.22 -17.68
CA PRO A 225 0.15 4.33 -17.61
C PRO A 225 -1.14 5.10 -17.87
N LYS A 226 -2.06 4.50 -18.62
CA LYS A 226 -3.40 5.07 -18.78
C LYS A 226 -4.26 4.66 -17.60
N LEU A 227 -4.50 5.59 -16.70
CA LEU A 227 -5.37 5.42 -15.54
C LEU A 227 -6.74 6.06 -15.82
N ASN A 228 -7.78 5.57 -15.14
CA ASN A 228 -9.06 6.27 -15.13
C ASN A 228 -8.92 7.65 -14.48
N SER A 229 -9.68 8.63 -14.96
CA SER A 229 -9.63 10.00 -14.42
C SER A 229 -10.14 10.04 -12.98
N LEU A 230 -9.40 10.74 -12.12
CA LEU A 230 -9.83 11.07 -10.77
C LEU A 230 -10.66 12.38 -10.80
N LYS A 231 -11.86 12.37 -10.21
CA LYS A 231 -12.80 13.48 -10.18
C LYS A 231 -13.00 13.98 -8.76
N GLU A 232 -13.38 15.23 -8.58
CA GLU A 232 -13.72 15.77 -7.26
C GLU A 232 -14.86 15.02 -6.56
N SER A 233 -15.82 14.50 -7.34
CA SER A 233 -16.91 13.65 -6.82
C SER A 233 -16.46 12.34 -6.21
N ASP A 234 -15.23 11.88 -6.46
CA ASP A 234 -14.72 10.61 -5.96
C ASP A 234 -14.30 10.71 -4.49
N LYS A 235 -14.18 11.91 -3.94
CA LYS A 235 -13.83 12.17 -2.55
C LYS A 235 -14.73 11.45 -1.58
N ASP A 236 -16.05 11.52 -1.76
CA ASP A 236 -17.01 10.90 -0.84
C ASP A 236 -16.86 9.39 -0.80
N PHE A 237 -16.64 8.76 -1.96
CA PHE A 237 -16.37 7.32 -2.02
C PHE A 237 -15.04 6.95 -1.34
N LEU A 238 -14.02 7.78 -1.50
CA LEU A 238 -12.69 7.52 -0.94
C LEU A 238 -12.73 7.45 0.61
N PHE A 239 -13.54 8.29 1.25
CA PHE A 239 -13.62 8.41 2.71
C PHE A 239 -14.91 7.82 3.32
N GLU A 240 -15.72 7.11 2.54
CA GLU A 240 -16.95 6.50 3.03
C GLU A 240 -16.72 5.65 4.29
N ASP A 241 -17.54 5.85 5.33
CA ASP A 241 -17.46 5.12 6.61
C ASP A 241 -16.15 5.29 7.42
N LEU A 242 -15.32 6.31 7.15
CA LEU A 242 -14.06 6.53 7.87
C LEU A 242 -14.12 7.63 8.96
N ASP A 243 -15.28 8.24 9.21
CA ASP A 243 -15.44 9.35 10.16
C ASP A 243 -15.09 9.00 11.61
N GLU A 244 -15.20 7.72 11.98
CA GLU A 244 -14.86 7.24 13.33
C GLU A 244 -13.34 7.07 13.55
N VAL A 245 -12.56 7.01 12.46
CA VAL A 245 -11.11 6.70 12.49
C VAL A 245 -10.24 7.81 11.94
N LEU A 246 -10.81 8.76 11.21
CA LEU A 246 -10.11 9.92 10.66
C LEU A 246 -10.97 11.20 10.81
N SER A 247 -10.37 12.27 11.33
CA SER A 247 -11.02 13.58 11.37
C SER A 247 -11.30 14.11 9.96
N THR A 248 -12.34 14.93 9.82
CA THR A 248 -12.65 15.58 8.54
C THR A 248 -11.48 16.41 8.03
N ILE A 249 -10.72 17.06 8.92
CA ILE A 249 -9.52 17.84 8.57
C ILE A 249 -8.46 16.92 7.92
N CYS A 250 -8.27 15.72 8.48
CA CYS A 250 -7.35 14.74 7.92
C CYS A 250 -7.82 14.22 6.56
N GLN A 251 -9.12 13.90 6.42
CA GLN A 251 -9.71 13.48 5.15
C GLN A 251 -9.55 14.55 4.07
N ASP A 252 -9.86 15.82 4.39
CA ASP A 252 -9.71 16.95 3.47
C ASP A 252 -8.26 17.13 3.02
N LYS A 253 -7.31 17.01 3.95
CA LYS A 253 -5.89 17.20 3.66
C LYS A 253 -5.33 16.04 2.83
N ILE A 254 -5.74 14.81 3.08
CA ILE A 254 -5.39 13.63 2.27
C ILE A 254 -5.96 13.79 0.85
N TRP A 255 -7.23 14.22 0.74
CA TRP A 255 -7.83 14.49 -0.56
C TRP A 255 -7.08 15.56 -1.33
N GLU A 256 -6.78 16.70 -0.68
CA GLU A 256 -5.97 17.78 -1.28
C GLU A 256 -4.65 17.23 -1.82
N MET A 257 -3.95 16.37 -1.07
CA MET A 257 -2.69 15.79 -1.49
C MET A 257 -2.86 14.92 -2.73
N ILE A 258 -3.77 13.94 -2.70
CA ILE A 258 -4.01 13.02 -3.80
C ILE A 258 -4.42 13.80 -5.07
N TYR A 259 -5.36 14.74 -4.93
CA TYR A 259 -5.91 15.47 -6.07
C TYR A 259 -4.89 16.43 -6.71
N LYS A 260 -4.09 17.14 -5.90
CA LYS A 260 -3.03 18.01 -6.43
C LYS A 260 -1.92 17.19 -7.12
N ARG A 261 -1.52 16.04 -6.55
CA ARG A 261 -0.54 15.16 -7.16
C ARG A 261 -1.08 14.49 -8.44
N TRP A 262 -2.38 14.17 -8.47
CA TRP A 262 -3.05 13.73 -9.68
C TRP A 262 -2.96 14.80 -10.80
N LYS A 263 -3.18 16.07 -10.51
CA LYS A 263 -3.03 17.15 -11.51
C LYS A 263 -1.61 17.25 -12.06
N VAL A 264 -0.60 17.12 -11.22
CA VAL A 264 0.81 17.05 -11.67
C VAL A 264 1.04 15.86 -12.62
N TYR A 265 0.46 14.70 -12.31
CA TYR A 265 0.54 13.53 -13.17
C TYR A 265 -0.16 13.74 -14.52
N GLU A 266 -1.37 14.32 -14.54
CA GLU A 266 -2.09 14.67 -15.77
C GLU A 266 -1.25 15.60 -16.65
N ASP A 267 -0.64 16.64 -16.09
CA ASP A 267 0.24 17.57 -16.78
C ASP A 267 1.46 16.87 -17.44
N LEU A 268 1.97 15.81 -16.81
CA LEU A 268 3.07 15.03 -17.37
C LEU A 268 2.62 14.11 -18.51
N CYS A 269 1.39 13.58 -18.42
CA CYS A 269 0.81 12.76 -19.49
C CYS A 269 0.53 13.59 -20.77
N ASP A 270 0.15 14.87 -20.61
CA ASP A 270 -0.20 15.76 -21.72
C ASP A 270 1.03 16.36 -22.43
N LYS A 271 2.20 16.31 -21.82
CA LYS A 271 3.47 16.71 -22.45
C LYS A 271 3.88 15.66 -23.47
N LYS A 272 3.49 15.88 -24.72
CA LYS A 272 3.87 15.04 -25.89
C LYS A 272 5.31 15.27 -26.34
#